data_b17d320eb2728a55d4be62bc73397474
#
_entry.id   b17d320eb2728a55d4be62bc73397474
#
_cell.length_a   1.000
_cell.length_b   1.000
_cell.length_c   1.000
_cell.angle_alpha   90.00
_cell.angle_beta   90.00
_cell.angle_gamma   90.00
#
_symmetry.space_group_name_H-M   'P 1'
#
loop_
_entity.id
_entity.type
_entity.pdbx_description
1 polymer ?
#
loop_
_entity_poly.entity_id
_entity_poly.type
_entity_poly.pdbx_seq_one_letter_code
_entity_poly.pdbx_strand_id
1 'polypeptide(L)'
;GTPIYVSAGYPFKIDPPRVMGEPKADYTTYKERNPVGQYRRTFVLPVGWEADGQTFLRFEGVMSAFYVWINGERVGYSQGSMEPSEFNITSYLKTGENQIALEVYRYSDGSYLEDQDFWRFGGIHRSIHLIHTPDIRIRDYAIRTLPASAGEYKDFILQIDPQFNIYGGMTGKGYTIQGMLKDATGKVIVTLQGEVEDILDLEHKASRMNEWYPQRGPRKMGRLSTVIKSPERWTAETPYLYKLHLALLNPEGKVIEQTEQSVGFRSVEIKKGQLLINGNPVRFRGVNRHEHDPRTARVMSEERMLQDILLMKQANINAVRTSHYPNVSRWYELCDSLGLYVMDEADIEEHGLRGTLASTPDWHAAFMDRAVRMAERDKNYPSIVMWSMGNESGYGPNFAAISAWLHDFDPTRPVHYEGAQEVDGEPDPKTVDVISRFYTRVKQEYLNPGIAEGEDKERAENARWERLLEIAERTNDDRPVMTSEYAHSMGNALGNFKEYWDEIYSNPRMLGGFIWDWVDQGIYK
;
A
#
# COMPACT_ATOMS: atom_id res chain seq x y z
N GLY A 1 11.52 -23.61 -20.98
CA GLY A 1 10.08 -23.71 -21.25
C GLY A 1 9.56 -22.43 -21.87
N THR A 2 8.36 -22.45 -22.45
CA THR A 2 7.71 -21.23 -22.93
C THR A 2 7.40 -20.33 -21.73
N PRO A 3 7.65 -19.02 -21.81
CA PRO A 3 7.30 -18.11 -20.74
C PRO A 3 5.80 -18.22 -20.39
N ILE A 4 5.49 -18.27 -19.11
CA ILE A 4 4.11 -18.44 -18.62
C ILE A 4 3.38 -17.10 -18.61
N TYR A 5 4.09 -16.00 -18.57
CA TYR A 5 3.54 -14.65 -18.63
C TYR A 5 4.12 -13.88 -19.82
N VAL A 6 3.44 -12.86 -20.23
CA VAL A 6 3.87 -11.94 -21.27
C VAL A 6 4.08 -10.57 -20.64
N SER A 7 5.34 -10.24 -20.38
CA SER A 7 5.76 -8.86 -20.19
C SER A 7 5.84 -8.23 -21.58
N ALA A 8 4.74 -7.69 -22.00
CA ALA A 8 4.69 -7.11 -23.33
C ALA A 8 4.74 -5.62 -23.24
N GLY A 9 5.56 -4.88 -22.85
CA GLY A 9 5.54 -3.42 -22.87
C GLY A 9 4.16 -2.80 -23.19
N TYR A 10 4.04 -1.51 -23.25
CA TYR A 10 2.73 -0.86 -23.45
C TYR A 10 2.01 -1.37 -24.71
N PRO A 11 0.73 -1.76 -24.58
CA PRO A 11 -0.07 -2.26 -25.71
C PRO A 11 -0.57 -1.13 -26.65
N PHE A 12 0.00 0.04 -26.54
CA PHE A 12 -0.28 1.23 -27.34
C PHE A 12 1.04 1.92 -27.73
N LYS A 13 0.98 2.86 -28.67
CA LYS A 13 2.15 3.67 -29.03
C LYS A 13 2.59 4.52 -27.83
N ILE A 14 3.86 4.42 -27.47
CA ILE A 14 4.46 5.22 -26.39
C ILE A 14 4.51 6.69 -26.83
N ASP A 15 3.69 7.53 -26.21
CA ASP A 15 3.61 8.98 -26.41
C ASP A 15 2.93 9.62 -25.18
N PRO A 16 3.55 9.55 -23.97
CA PRO A 16 2.92 10.05 -22.77
C PRO A 16 2.52 11.53 -22.89
N PRO A 17 1.35 11.93 -22.38
CA PRO A 17 0.35 11.16 -21.66
C PRO A 17 -0.67 10.43 -22.57
N ARG A 18 -0.48 10.40 -23.88
CA ARG A 18 -1.45 9.86 -24.83
C ARG A 18 -1.39 8.32 -24.87
N VAL A 19 -2.55 7.68 -24.87
CA VAL A 19 -2.73 6.23 -25.04
C VAL A 19 -3.44 5.87 -26.35
N MET A 20 -3.71 6.86 -27.19
CA MET A 20 -4.49 6.79 -28.44
C MET A 20 -3.58 6.80 -29.67
N GLY A 21 -2.60 5.93 -29.73
CA GLY A 21 -1.78 5.76 -30.93
C GLY A 21 -2.24 4.58 -31.78
N GLU A 22 -1.62 4.41 -32.96
CA GLU A 22 -1.70 3.13 -33.67
C GLU A 22 -1.11 2.05 -32.76
N PRO A 23 -1.89 1.01 -32.35
CA PRO A 23 -1.36 -0.07 -31.57
C PRO A 23 -0.25 -0.76 -32.35
N LYS A 24 0.83 -1.16 -31.68
CA LYS A 24 1.84 -2.01 -32.32
C LYS A 24 1.18 -3.33 -32.66
N ALA A 25 1.26 -3.75 -33.92
CA ALA A 25 0.66 -4.99 -34.40
C ALA A 25 1.10 -6.22 -33.60
N ASP A 26 2.29 -6.17 -33.02
CA ASP A 26 2.90 -7.26 -32.25
C ASP A 26 2.28 -7.41 -30.84
N TYR A 27 1.65 -6.37 -30.31
CA TYR A 27 1.16 -6.34 -28.91
C TYR A 27 -0.36 -6.43 -28.77
N THR A 28 -1.12 -6.31 -29.85
CA THR A 28 -2.58 -6.32 -29.76
C THR A 28 -3.20 -6.87 -31.02
N THR A 29 -4.20 -7.72 -30.84
CA THR A 29 -5.15 -8.15 -31.89
C THR A 29 -6.33 -7.19 -32.00
N TYR A 30 -6.39 -6.13 -31.20
CA TYR A 30 -7.50 -5.20 -31.18
C TYR A 30 -7.54 -4.35 -32.45
N LYS A 31 -8.70 -4.33 -33.07
CA LYS A 31 -9.03 -3.36 -34.12
C LYS A 31 -9.38 -1.99 -33.54
N GLU A 32 -9.75 -1.96 -32.27
CA GLU A 32 -10.11 -0.77 -31.51
C GLU A 32 -8.90 -0.27 -30.71
N ARG A 33 -8.65 1.04 -30.77
CA ARG A 33 -7.45 1.65 -30.17
C ARG A 33 -7.49 1.69 -28.65
N ASN A 34 -8.67 1.94 -28.06
CA ASN A 34 -8.88 1.96 -26.61
C ASN A 34 -10.30 1.48 -26.28
N PRO A 35 -10.49 0.20 -25.99
CA PRO A 35 -11.82 -0.33 -25.65
C PRO A 35 -12.41 0.35 -24.43
N VAL A 36 -13.71 0.65 -24.47
CA VAL A 36 -14.46 1.28 -23.39
C VAL A 36 -15.61 0.37 -22.98
N GLY A 37 -15.63 0.02 -21.69
CA GLY A 37 -16.72 -0.75 -21.08
C GLY A 37 -17.81 0.20 -20.57
N GLN A 38 -19.06 -0.01 -21.00
CA GLN A 38 -20.21 0.73 -20.49
C GLN A 38 -21.04 -0.17 -19.58
N TYR A 39 -21.26 0.30 -18.35
CA TYR A 39 -22.00 -0.43 -17.31
C TYR A 39 -23.22 0.39 -16.90
N ARG A 40 -24.36 -0.29 -16.69
CA ARG A 40 -25.60 0.31 -16.15
C ARG A 40 -26.22 -0.62 -15.12
N ARG A 41 -26.70 -0.02 -14.05
CA ARG A 41 -27.47 -0.73 -13.03
C ARG A 41 -28.47 0.22 -12.39
N THR A 42 -29.64 -0.32 -12.01
CA THR A 42 -30.58 0.39 -11.14
C THR A 42 -30.44 -0.09 -9.70
N PHE A 43 -30.78 0.77 -8.77
CA PHE A 43 -30.79 0.48 -7.35
C PHE A 43 -31.83 1.35 -6.62
N VAL A 44 -32.29 0.86 -5.48
CA VAL A 44 -33.13 1.60 -4.56
C VAL A 44 -32.37 1.74 -3.25
N LEU A 45 -32.45 2.93 -2.62
CA LEU A 45 -31.82 3.14 -1.32
C LEU A 45 -32.52 2.29 -0.25
N PRO A 46 -31.77 1.78 0.74
CA PRO A 46 -32.37 1.18 1.93
C PRO A 46 -33.31 2.16 2.63
N VAL A 47 -34.35 1.66 3.24
CA VAL A 47 -35.35 2.47 3.98
C VAL A 47 -34.64 3.29 5.07
N GLY A 48 -34.93 4.57 5.11
CA GLY A 48 -34.38 5.53 6.07
C GLY A 48 -33.15 6.30 5.57
N TRP A 49 -32.54 5.92 4.45
CA TRP A 49 -31.38 6.65 3.89
C TRP A 49 -31.77 7.93 3.13
N GLU A 50 -33.05 8.12 2.86
CA GLU A 50 -33.58 9.30 2.16
C GLU A 50 -33.85 10.49 3.09
N ALA A 51 -33.86 10.26 4.42
CA ALA A 51 -34.35 11.24 5.39
C ALA A 51 -33.28 12.25 5.81
N ASP A 52 -32.06 11.80 5.99
CA ASP A 52 -30.92 12.60 6.50
C ASP A 52 -29.58 11.94 6.13
N GLY A 53 -28.49 12.68 6.33
CA GLY A 53 -27.15 12.16 6.14
C GLY A 53 -26.62 12.23 4.72
N GLN A 54 -25.48 11.59 4.51
CA GLN A 54 -24.72 11.60 3.26
C GLN A 54 -24.58 10.20 2.68
N THR A 55 -24.77 10.06 1.39
CA THR A 55 -24.61 8.79 0.67
C THR A 55 -23.43 8.87 -0.29
N PHE A 56 -22.52 7.90 -0.17
CA PHE A 56 -21.32 7.78 -0.99
C PHE A 56 -21.38 6.52 -1.83
N LEU A 57 -20.79 6.63 -3.01
CA LEU A 57 -20.48 5.50 -3.87
C LEU A 57 -18.97 5.27 -3.86
N ARG A 58 -18.55 4.09 -3.41
CA ARG A 58 -17.14 3.74 -3.29
C ARG A 58 -16.81 2.54 -4.16
N PHE A 59 -15.81 2.70 -5.00
CA PHE A 59 -15.22 1.67 -5.84
C PHE A 59 -13.89 1.23 -5.21
N GLU A 60 -13.71 -0.05 -4.96
CA GLU A 60 -12.46 -0.55 -4.36
C GLU A 60 -11.33 -0.75 -5.38
N GLY A 61 -11.66 -0.83 -6.68
CA GLY A 61 -10.68 -0.90 -7.76
C GLY A 61 -11.34 -1.01 -9.13
N VAL A 62 -10.95 -0.11 -10.04
CA VAL A 62 -11.42 -0.05 -11.44
C VAL A 62 -10.24 0.26 -12.35
N MET A 63 -9.99 -0.60 -13.33
CA MET A 63 -8.84 -0.54 -14.23
C MET A 63 -9.28 -0.02 -15.61
N SER A 64 -8.70 1.06 -16.15
CA SER A 64 -7.65 1.92 -15.61
C SER A 64 -8.20 3.28 -15.15
N ALA A 65 -9.25 3.79 -15.81
CA ALA A 65 -9.91 5.04 -15.50
C ALA A 65 -11.39 4.96 -15.81
N PHE A 66 -12.20 5.77 -15.14
CA PHE A 66 -13.65 5.74 -15.36
C PHE A 66 -14.35 7.04 -15.01
N TYR A 67 -15.48 7.27 -15.69
CA TYR A 67 -16.48 8.28 -15.34
C TYR A 67 -17.69 7.64 -14.69
N VAL A 68 -18.35 8.41 -13.80
CA VAL A 68 -19.55 8.00 -13.07
C VAL A 68 -20.67 8.98 -13.34
N TRP A 69 -21.88 8.44 -13.60
CA TRP A 69 -23.15 9.17 -13.66
C TRP A 69 -24.15 8.56 -12.70
N ILE A 70 -24.94 9.41 -12.07
CA ILE A 70 -26.12 9.04 -11.29
C ILE A 70 -27.33 9.75 -11.90
N ASN A 71 -28.37 9.00 -12.25
CA ASN A 71 -29.61 9.53 -12.85
C ASN A 71 -29.40 10.41 -14.10
N GLY A 72 -28.32 10.14 -14.85
CA GLY A 72 -27.95 10.88 -16.05
C GLY A 72 -27.04 12.08 -15.81
N GLU A 73 -26.80 12.48 -14.59
CA GLU A 73 -25.88 13.56 -14.24
C GLU A 73 -24.48 13.03 -13.95
N ARG A 74 -23.44 13.70 -14.49
CA ARG A 74 -22.05 13.31 -14.28
C ARG A 74 -21.59 13.68 -12.88
N VAL A 75 -21.22 12.67 -12.09
CA VAL A 75 -20.73 12.81 -10.72
C VAL A 75 -19.23 13.09 -10.68
N GLY A 76 -18.42 12.33 -11.45
CA GLY A 76 -16.99 12.50 -11.39
C GLY A 76 -16.19 11.56 -12.30
N TYR A 77 -14.89 11.59 -12.08
CA TYR A 77 -13.87 10.82 -12.77
C TYR A 77 -12.84 10.32 -11.74
N SER A 78 -12.26 9.14 -11.97
CA SER A 78 -11.12 8.65 -11.22
C SER A 78 -10.23 7.76 -12.06
N GLN A 79 -8.97 7.66 -11.65
CA GLN A 79 -7.97 6.71 -12.12
C GLN A 79 -7.11 6.23 -10.93
N GLY A 80 -6.21 5.26 -11.17
CA GLY A 80 -5.54 4.49 -10.13
C GLY A 80 -6.30 3.19 -9.93
N SER A 81 -5.77 2.10 -10.53
CA SER A 81 -6.52 0.85 -10.66
C SER A 81 -6.67 0.10 -9.34
N MET A 82 -5.72 0.29 -8.41
CA MET A 82 -5.59 -0.52 -7.20
C MET A 82 -6.00 0.21 -5.92
N GLU A 83 -6.33 1.49 -6.01
CA GLU A 83 -6.79 2.30 -4.88
C GLU A 83 -8.29 2.59 -4.98
N PRO A 84 -8.99 2.69 -3.84
CA PRO A 84 -10.41 3.00 -3.83
C PRO A 84 -10.70 4.43 -4.27
N SER A 85 -11.84 4.62 -4.94
CA SER A 85 -12.38 5.91 -5.34
C SER A 85 -13.75 6.11 -4.71
N GLU A 86 -13.99 7.27 -4.10
CA GLU A 86 -15.23 7.56 -3.38
C GLU A 86 -15.86 8.86 -3.90
N PHE A 87 -17.15 8.84 -4.15
CA PHE A 87 -17.93 9.97 -4.63
C PHE A 87 -19.14 10.22 -3.73
N ASN A 88 -19.33 11.45 -3.25
CA ASN A 88 -20.58 11.84 -2.59
C ASN A 88 -21.66 11.98 -3.66
N ILE A 89 -22.69 11.15 -3.58
CA ILE A 89 -23.78 11.11 -4.56
C ILE A 89 -25.09 11.67 -3.99
N THR A 90 -25.11 12.18 -2.77
CA THR A 90 -26.32 12.61 -2.06
C THR A 90 -27.22 13.52 -2.90
N SER A 91 -26.63 14.56 -3.52
CA SER A 91 -27.37 15.54 -4.31
C SER A 91 -27.91 15.02 -5.65
N TYR A 92 -27.44 13.86 -6.10
CA TYR A 92 -27.85 13.24 -7.36
C TYR A 92 -28.95 12.19 -7.19
N LEU A 93 -29.28 11.84 -5.93
CA LEU A 93 -30.26 10.80 -5.61
C LEU A 93 -31.68 11.34 -5.69
N LYS A 94 -32.61 10.45 -6.00
CA LYS A 94 -34.05 10.70 -5.99
C LYS A 94 -34.76 9.59 -5.23
N THR A 95 -35.98 9.88 -4.77
CA THR A 95 -36.86 8.87 -4.16
C THR A 95 -37.18 7.75 -5.14
N GLY A 96 -37.12 6.50 -4.66
CA GLY A 96 -37.37 5.30 -5.45
C GLY A 96 -36.17 4.82 -6.24
N GLU A 97 -36.37 4.42 -7.49
CA GLU A 97 -35.33 3.83 -8.32
C GLU A 97 -34.33 4.88 -8.82
N ASN A 98 -33.05 4.63 -8.56
CA ASN A 98 -31.92 5.39 -9.07
C ASN A 98 -31.12 4.56 -10.08
N GLN A 99 -30.48 5.21 -11.02
CA GLN A 99 -29.62 4.58 -12.02
C GLN A 99 -28.17 5.05 -11.88
N ILE A 100 -27.26 4.09 -11.82
CA ILE A 100 -25.82 4.32 -11.99
C ILE A 100 -25.41 3.94 -13.42
N ALA A 101 -24.56 4.75 -14.03
CA ALA A 101 -23.87 4.42 -15.27
C ALA A 101 -22.38 4.70 -15.11
N LEU A 102 -21.56 3.83 -15.69
CA LEU A 102 -20.10 3.95 -15.70
C LEU A 102 -19.61 3.84 -17.14
N GLU A 103 -18.56 4.58 -17.43
CA GLU A 103 -17.77 4.44 -18.65
C GLU A 103 -16.33 4.18 -18.23
N VAL A 104 -15.85 2.94 -18.46
CA VAL A 104 -14.57 2.44 -17.99
C VAL A 104 -13.63 2.28 -19.17
N TYR A 105 -12.53 3.02 -19.14
CA TYR A 105 -11.50 3.01 -20.17
C TYR A 105 -10.44 1.96 -19.86
N ARG A 106 -10.12 1.11 -20.83
CA ARG A 106 -9.10 0.07 -20.63
C ARG A 106 -7.73 0.66 -20.42
N TYR A 107 -7.39 1.72 -21.12
CA TYR A 107 -6.14 2.45 -21.01
C TYR A 107 -6.38 3.93 -20.74
N SER A 108 -5.52 4.52 -19.93
CA SER A 108 -5.48 5.94 -19.62
C SER A 108 -4.02 6.38 -19.52
N ASP A 109 -3.76 7.65 -19.29
CA ASP A 109 -2.42 8.12 -18.95
C ASP A 109 -1.86 7.42 -17.71
N GLY A 110 -2.72 7.09 -16.73
CA GLY A 110 -2.35 6.25 -15.57
C GLY A 110 -1.76 4.89 -15.94
N SER A 111 -2.09 4.34 -17.10
CA SER A 111 -1.51 3.08 -17.57
C SER A 111 0.00 3.13 -17.80
N TYR A 112 0.60 4.32 -17.91
CA TYR A 112 2.05 4.48 -17.95
C TYR A 112 2.72 4.25 -16.59
N LEU A 113 1.97 4.36 -15.48
CA LEU A 113 2.43 4.08 -14.12
C LEU A 113 1.95 2.71 -13.59
N GLU A 114 1.25 1.94 -14.41
CA GLU A 114 0.71 0.62 -14.09
C GLU A 114 1.22 -0.42 -15.10
N ASP A 115 2.52 -0.35 -15.38
CA ASP A 115 3.22 -1.16 -16.40
C ASP A 115 3.89 -2.41 -15.79
N GLN A 116 3.21 -3.07 -14.85
CA GLN A 116 3.70 -4.28 -14.23
C GLN A 116 3.91 -5.39 -15.26
N ASP A 117 4.97 -6.18 -15.07
CA ASP A 117 5.24 -7.41 -15.80
C ASP A 117 4.19 -8.48 -15.49
N PHE A 118 2.94 -8.20 -15.88
CA PHE A 118 1.78 -8.97 -15.55
C PHE A 118 0.70 -8.87 -16.65
N TRP A 119 -0.34 -9.69 -16.56
CA TRP A 119 -1.49 -9.64 -17.45
C TRP A 119 -2.18 -8.28 -17.43
N ARG A 120 -2.46 -7.72 -18.60
CA ARG A 120 -3.15 -6.44 -18.74
C ARG A 120 -4.64 -6.66 -18.82
N PHE A 121 -5.30 -6.50 -17.69
CA PHE A 121 -6.76 -6.57 -17.59
C PHE A 121 -7.41 -5.21 -17.83
N GLY A 122 -8.72 -5.15 -17.61
CA GLY A 122 -9.52 -3.93 -17.64
C GLY A 122 -10.88 -4.18 -17.01
N GLY A 123 -11.56 -3.12 -16.60
CA GLY A 123 -12.89 -3.21 -16.01
C GLY A 123 -12.91 -3.13 -14.48
N ILE A 124 -14.05 -3.48 -13.90
CA ILE A 124 -14.28 -3.42 -12.46
C ILE A 124 -13.85 -4.76 -11.85
N HIS A 125 -12.75 -4.77 -11.11
CA HIS A 125 -12.17 -6.00 -10.56
C HIS A 125 -12.33 -6.14 -9.05
N ARG A 126 -12.70 -5.05 -8.34
CA ARG A 126 -13.01 -5.07 -6.91
C ARG A 126 -14.44 -4.60 -6.66
N SER A 127 -14.91 -4.73 -5.42
CA SER A 127 -16.28 -4.42 -5.02
C SER A 127 -16.65 -2.95 -5.18
N ILE A 128 -17.97 -2.70 -5.34
CA ILE A 128 -18.57 -1.37 -5.30
C ILE A 128 -19.54 -1.34 -4.13
N HIS A 129 -19.46 -0.30 -3.30
CA HIS A 129 -20.25 -0.12 -2.10
C HIS A 129 -21.06 1.17 -2.14
N LEU A 130 -22.32 1.10 -1.69
CA LEU A 130 -23.06 2.27 -1.22
C LEU A 130 -22.81 2.40 0.28
N ILE A 131 -22.41 3.58 0.72
CA ILE A 131 -22.11 3.90 2.11
C ILE A 131 -22.99 5.08 2.52
N HIS A 132 -23.72 4.93 3.62
CA HIS A 132 -24.50 6.01 4.19
C HIS A 132 -23.97 6.40 5.56
N THR A 133 -23.89 7.68 5.82
CA THR A 133 -23.33 8.23 7.06
C THR A 133 -24.18 9.38 7.56
N PRO A 134 -24.17 9.67 8.87
CA PRO A 134 -24.76 10.91 9.36
C PRO A 134 -24.04 12.15 8.81
N ASP A 135 -24.66 13.33 8.94
CA ASP A 135 -24.08 14.60 8.48
C ASP A 135 -22.85 15.02 9.29
N ILE A 136 -22.72 14.57 10.51
CA ILE A 136 -21.46 14.60 11.27
C ILE A 136 -20.96 13.16 11.33
N ARG A 137 -19.82 12.91 10.72
CA ARG A 137 -19.27 11.56 10.59
C ARG A 137 -17.80 11.48 10.97
N ILE A 138 -17.37 10.29 11.35
CA ILE A 138 -15.95 9.94 11.39
C ILE A 138 -15.47 9.81 9.94
N ARG A 139 -14.68 10.81 9.48
CA ARG A 139 -14.14 10.80 8.11
C ARG A 139 -13.06 9.77 7.97
N ASP A 140 -12.15 9.72 8.95
CA ASP A 140 -11.00 8.85 8.99
C ASP A 140 -10.43 8.80 10.41
N TYR A 141 -9.49 7.91 10.66
CA TYR A 141 -8.73 7.88 11.91
C TYR A 141 -7.36 7.20 11.68
N ALA A 142 -6.35 7.68 12.40
CA ALA A 142 -5.05 7.01 12.46
C ALA A 142 -4.84 6.42 13.86
N ILE A 143 -4.35 5.19 13.92
CA ILE A 143 -3.99 4.51 15.16
C ILE A 143 -2.49 4.30 15.17
N ARG A 144 -1.81 4.77 16.21
CA ARG A 144 -0.39 4.53 16.41
C ARG A 144 -0.14 3.86 17.75
N THR A 145 0.73 2.87 17.75
CA THR A 145 1.23 2.22 18.95
C THR A 145 2.74 2.49 19.04
N LEU A 146 3.15 3.23 20.06
CA LEU A 146 4.53 3.67 20.22
C LEU A 146 5.08 3.17 21.55
N PRO A 147 6.35 2.73 21.65
CA PRO A 147 6.97 2.48 22.95
C PRO A 147 6.85 3.70 23.85
N ALA A 148 6.44 3.51 25.10
CA ALA A 148 6.25 4.62 26.05
C ALA A 148 7.59 5.28 26.46
N SER A 149 8.69 4.51 26.35
CA SER A 149 10.07 4.98 26.58
C SER A 149 10.96 4.49 25.45
N ALA A 150 11.88 5.32 25.00
CA ALA A 150 12.81 4.97 23.94
C ALA A 150 13.65 3.72 24.32
N GLY A 151 13.63 2.72 23.45
CA GLY A 151 14.37 1.46 23.65
C GLY A 151 13.77 0.51 24.69
N GLU A 152 12.60 0.83 25.23
CA GLU A 152 11.84 -0.04 26.15
C GLU A 152 10.53 -0.48 25.46
N TYR A 153 10.34 -1.77 25.29
CA TYR A 153 9.19 -2.34 24.57
C TYR A 153 8.19 -3.02 25.52
N LYS A 154 8.11 -2.51 26.76
CA LYS A 154 7.22 -3.05 27.81
C LYS A 154 5.85 -2.35 27.79
N ASP A 155 5.88 -1.03 27.87
CA ASP A 155 4.67 -0.19 27.89
C ASP A 155 4.53 0.53 26.55
N PHE A 156 3.32 0.74 26.10
CA PHE A 156 3.06 1.41 24.83
C PHE A 156 2.08 2.57 24.99
N ILE A 157 2.29 3.61 24.22
CA ILE A 157 1.31 4.68 24.03
C ILE A 157 0.37 4.25 22.91
N LEU A 158 -0.92 4.21 23.19
CA LEU A 158 -1.97 4.15 22.18
C LEU A 158 -2.36 5.58 21.81
N GLN A 159 -2.25 5.92 20.54
CA GLN A 159 -2.72 7.20 19.99
C GLN A 159 -3.80 6.94 18.96
N ILE A 160 -4.87 7.73 19.01
CA ILE A 160 -5.97 7.72 18.05
C ILE A 160 -6.16 9.16 17.58
N ASP A 161 -5.96 9.40 16.30
CA ASP A 161 -6.12 10.72 15.67
C ASP A 161 -7.37 10.68 14.77
N PRO A 162 -8.59 10.97 15.30
CA PRO A 162 -9.82 10.96 14.53
C PRO A 162 -9.94 12.23 13.68
N GLN A 163 -10.53 12.08 12.49
CA GLN A 163 -10.90 13.17 11.59
C GLN A 163 -12.41 13.15 11.34
N PHE A 164 -13.02 14.32 11.23
CA PHE A 164 -14.45 14.43 11.05
C PHE A 164 -14.80 15.21 9.80
N ASN A 165 -15.89 14.81 9.12
CA ASN A 165 -16.58 15.65 8.16
C ASN A 165 -17.92 16.10 8.73
N ILE A 166 -18.26 17.36 8.46
CA ILE A 166 -19.51 18.01 8.88
C ILE A 166 -20.19 18.60 7.66
N TYR A 167 -21.44 18.24 7.46
CA TYR A 167 -22.28 18.66 6.34
C TYR A 167 -23.46 19.51 6.82
N GLY A 168 -24.22 20.09 5.91
CA GLY A 168 -25.49 20.78 6.20
C GLY A 168 -25.39 22.01 7.07
N GLY A 169 -24.20 22.63 7.24
CA GLY A 169 -24.00 23.79 8.11
C GLY A 169 -24.09 23.48 9.61
N MET A 170 -24.02 22.19 9.98
CA MET A 170 -23.96 21.75 11.38
C MET A 170 -22.61 22.13 12.03
N THR A 171 -22.50 21.96 13.32
CA THR A 171 -21.26 22.15 14.10
C THR A 171 -20.98 20.89 14.92
N GLY A 172 -19.72 20.69 15.30
CA GLY A 172 -19.33 19.58 16.19
C GLY A 172 -19.73 19.75 17.65
N LYS A 173 -20.46 20.82 18.00
CA LYS A 173 -20.79 21.18 19.39
C LYS A 173 -21.65 20.13 20.07
N GLY A 174 -21.19 19.65 21.22
CA GLY A 174 -21.86 18.61 22.01
C GLY A 174 -21.74 17.20 21.47
N TYR A 175 -21.08 17.01 20.33
CA TYR A 175 -20.74 15.66 19.83
C TYR A 175 -19.45 15.15 20.46
N THR A 176 -19.40 13.85 20.77
CA THR A 176 -18.24 13.21 21.39
C THR A 176 -17.79 12.00 20.60
N ILE A 177 -16.49 11.80 20.53
CA ILE A 177 -15.88 10.56 20.05
C ILE A 177 -15.42 9.72 21.24
N GLN A 178 -15.79 8.44 21.26
CA GLN A 178 -15.36 7.49 22.27
C GLN A 178 -14.57 6.36 21.61
N GLY A 179 -13.39 6.04 22.16
CA GLY A 179 -12.55 4.90 21.77
C GLY A 179 -12.49 3.89 22.91
N MET A 180 -12.92 2.65 22.67
CA MET A 180 -12.89 1.57 23.65
C MET A 180 -12.00 0.44 23.13
N LEU A 181 -10.85 0.23 23.79
CA LEU A 181 -9.94 -0.88 23.48
C LEU A 181 -10.32 -2.12 24.28
N LYS A 182 -10.50 -3.24 23.60
CA LYS A 182 -10.76 -4.56 24.21
C LYS A 182 -9.65 -5.56 23.84
N ASP A 183 -9.35 -6.46 24.75
CA ASP A 183 -8.46 -7.61 24.46
C ASP A 183 -9.21 -8.71 23.69
N ALA A 184 -8.48 -9.77 23.33
CA ALA A 184 -9.02 -10.90 22.58
C ALA A 184 -10.15 -11.65 23.31
N THR A 185 -10.29 -11.47 24.63
CA THR A 185 -11.39 -12.06 25.43
C THR A 185 -12.63 -11.16 25.47
N GLY A 186 -12.54 -9.94 24.92
CA GLY A 186 -13.59 -8.92 24.97
C GLY A 186 -13.56 -8.05 26.23
N LYS A 187 -12.57 -8.21 27.10
CA LYS A 187 -12.39 -7.38 28.29
C LYS A 187 -11.94 -5.98 27.88
N VAL A 188 -12.62 -4.96 28.43
CA VAL A 188 -12.23 -3.57 28.23
C VAL A 188 -10.92 -3.28 28.96
N ILE A 189 -9.94 -2.80 28.22
CA ILE A 189 -8.62 -2.40 28.71
C ILE A 189 -8.62 -0.92 29.06
N VAL A 190 -9.18 -0.09 28.19
CA VAL A 190 -9.28 1.36 28.39
C VAL A 190 -10.44 1.94 27.56
N THR A 191 -11.01 3.03 28.06
CA THR A 191 -11.92 3.90 27.31
C THR A 191 -11.35 5.30 27.28
N LEU A 192 -11.30 5.89 26.08
CA LEU A 192 -10.88 7.26 25.81
C LEU A 192 -12.07 8.04 25.26
N GLN A 193 -12.13 9.32 25.52
CA GLN A 193 -13.19 10.19 25.02
C GLN A 193 -12.65 11.58 24.70
N GLY A 194 -13.23 12.25 23.71
CA GLY A 194 -12.92 13.62 23.34
C GLY A 194 -14.12 14.32 22.73
N GLU A 195 -14.18 15.64 22.90
CA GLU A 195 -15.19 16.47 22.26
C GLU A 195 -14.80 16.73 20.80
N VAL A 196 -15.75 16.55 19.88
CA VAL A 196 -15.52 16.78 18.43
C VAL A 196 -15.16 18.25 18.18
N GLU A 197 -15.82 19.18 18.87
CA GLU A 197 -15.56 20.63 18.76
C GLU A 197 -14.10 20.97 19.14
N ASP A 198 -13.61 20.40 20.24
CA ASP A 198 -12.22 20.61 20.67
C ASP A 198 -11.20 20.08 19.67
N ILE A 199 -11.47 18.92 19.08
CA ILE A 199 -10.61 18.31 18.05
C ILE A 199 -10.55 19.21 16.81
N LEU A 200 -11.71 19.67 16.32
CA LEU A 200 -11.80 20.57 15.17
C LEU A 200 -11.17 21.94 15.44
N ASP A 201 -11.32 22.47 16.66
CA ASP A 201 -10.73 23.76 17.05
C ASP A 201 -9.21 23.68 17.11
N LEU A 202 -8.65 22.56 17.54
CA LEU A 202 -7.20 22.30 17.48
C LEU A 202 -6.69 22.24 16.03
N GLU A 203 -7.40 21.59 15.13
CA GLU A 203 -7.07 21.58 13.70
C GLU A 203 -7.10 23.00 13.11
N HIS A 204 -8.13 23.77 13.41
CA HIS A 204 -8.28 25.15 12.96
C HIS A 204 -7.19 26.07 13.52
N LYS A 205 -6.83 25.90 14.79
CA LYS A 205 -5.73 26.67 15.43
C LYS A 205 -4.38 26.30 14.81
N ALA A 206 -4.13 25.02 14.56
CA ALA A 206 -2.91 24.57 13.90
C ALA A 206 -2.79 25.13 12.48
N SER A 207 -3.88 25.13 11.71
CA SER A 207 -3.92 25.70 10.36
C SER A 207 -3.62 27.20 10.38
N ARG A 208 -4.26 27.98 11.27
CA ARG A 208 -4.01 29.43 11.40
C ARG A 208 -2.59 29.76 11.84
N MET A 209 -2.01 28.98 12.74
CA MET A 209 -0.62 29.18 13.16
C MET A 209 0.36 28.91 12.03
N ASN A 210 0.09 27.89 11.20
CA ASN A 210 0.91 27.61 10.03
C ASN A 210 0.81 28.69 8.94
N GLU A 211 -0.30 29.40 8.86
CA GLU A 211 -0.51 30.52 7.95
C GLU A 211 0.33 31.76 8.34
N TRP A 212 0.44 32.05 9.64
CA TRP A 212 1.21 33.20 10.14
C TRP A 212 2.68 32.90 10.45
N TYR A 213 2.95 31.67 10.89
CA TYR A 213 4.28 31.19 11.24
C TYR A 213 4.47 29.80 10.64
N PRO A 214 4.93 29.70 9.37
CA PRO A 214 5.15 28.41 8.75
C PRO A 214 6.27 27.67 9.48
N GLN A 215 5.93 27.07 10.60
CA GLN A 215 6.82 26.22 11.36
C GLN A 215 6.62 24.78 10.92
N ARG A 216 7.70 24.13 10.57
CA ARG A 216 7.71 22.68 10.38
C ARG A 216 7.50 22.02 11.74
N GLY A 217 6.44 21.29 11.88
CA GLY A 217 6.14 20.49 13.05
C GLY A 217 5.02 19.50 12.72
N PRO A 218 4.90 18.42 13.49
CA PRO A 218 3.83 17.47 13.28
C PRO A 218 2.49 18.19 13.38
N ARG A 219 1.55 17.84 12.50
CA ARG A 219 0.17 18.34 12.57
C ARG A 219 -0.32 18.13 13.99
N LYS A 220 -0.69 19.22 14.65
CA LYS A 220 -1.34 19.16 15.97
C LYS A 220 -2.81 18.81 15.74
N MET A 221 -3.09 17.55 15.55
CA MET A 221 -4.45 17.04 15.48
C MET A 221 -4.96 16.77 16.89
N GLY A 222 -6.25 16.90 17.10
CA GLY A 222 -6.90 16.44 18.33
C GLY A 222 -6.63 14.94 18.48
N ARG A 223 -6.05 14.58 19.60
CA ARG A 223 -5.52 13.24 19.82
C ARG A 223 -6.09 12.64 21.09
N LEU A 224 -6.68 11.46 20.95
CA LEU A 224 -6.94 10.62 22.11
C LEU A 224 -5.70 9.78 22.37
N SER A 225 -5.14 9.84 23.57
CA SER A 225 -3.89 9.13 23.87
C SER A 225 -3.85 8.63 25.31
N THR A 226 -3.29 7.45 25.51
CA THR A 226 -3.04 6.86 26.83
C THR A 226 -1.90 5.86 26.79
N VAL A 227 -1.36 5.52 27.97
CA VAL A 227 -0.34 4.48 28.13
C VAL A 227 -1.02 3.16 28.46
N ILE A 228 -0.78 2.15 27.66
CA ILE A 228 -1.19 0.77 27.91
C ILE A 228 0.00 0.04 28.55
N LYS A 229 -0.22 -0.47 29.76
CA LYS A 229 0.80 -1.17 30.55
C LYS A 229 0.94 -2.61 30.10
N SER A 230 2.15 -2.98 29.69
CA SER A 230 2.54 -4.36 29.32
C SER A 230 1.51 -5.04 28.39
N PRO A 231 1.13 -4.44 27.24
CA PRO A 231 0.22 -5.13 26.32
C PRO A 231 0.89 -6.36 25.71
N GLU A 232 0.07 -7.34 25.33
CA GLU A 232 0.51 -8.41 24.43
C GLU A 232 0.94 -7.78 23.10
N ARG A 233 2.15 -8.12 22.65
CA ARG A 233 2.77 -7.51 21.47
C ARG A 233 2.47 -8.31 20.22
N TRP A 234 2.25 -7.60 19.13
CA TRP A 234 2.07 -8.20 17.82
C TRP A 234 3.43 -8.50 17.16
N THR A 235 3.58 -9.70 16.63
CA THR A 235 4.64 -10.11 15.70
C THR A 235 4.07 -11.12 14.70
N ALA A 236 4.78 -11.43 13.61
CA ALA A 236 4.36 -12.48 12.68
C ALA A 236 4.30 -13.87 13.32
N GLU A 237 5.05 -14.11 14.41
CA GLU A 237 5.02 -15.39 15.16
C GLU A 237 3.94 -15.43 16.24
N THR A 238 3.61 -14.26 16.82
CA THR A 238 2.58 -14.10 17.86
C THR A 238 1.67 -12.93 17.50
N PRO A 239 0.72 -13.13 16.57
CA PRO A 239 -0.09 -12.05 16.01
C PRO A 239 -1.26 -11.66 16.92
N TYR A 240 -0.96 -11.21 18.14
CA TYR A 240 -1.99 -10.83 19.10
C TYR A 240 -2.63 -9.51 18.72
N LEU A 241 -3.96 -9.49 18.63
CA LEU A 241 -4.76 -8.33 18.25
C LEU A 241 -5.74 -7.94 19.35
N TYR A 242 -5.78 -6.65 19.61
CA TYR A 242 -6.85 -5.98 20.34
C TYR A 242 -7.92 -5.49 19.36
N LYS A 243 -9.10 -5.14 19.88
CA LYS A 243 -10.18 -4.52 19.12
C LYS A 243 -10.45 -3.13 19.68
N LEU A 244 -10.29 -2.13 18.82
CA LEU A 244 -10.67 -0.75 19.11
C LEU A 244 -12.04 -0.50 18.50
N HIS A 245 -13.02 -0.20 19.35
CA HIS A 245 -14.34 0.28 18.94
C HIS A 245 -14.33 1.81 19.03
N LEU A 246 -14.60 2.48 17.92
CA LEU A 246 -14.81 3.93 17.87
C LEU A 246 -16.30 4.20 17.71
N ALA A 247 -16.84 5.08 18.53
CA ALA A 247 -18.24 5.49 18.46
C ALA A 247 -18.34 7.01 18.48
N LEU A 248 -19.12 7.57 17.56
CA LEU A 248 -19.50 8.97 17.54
C LEU A 248 -20.88 9.11 18.19
N LEU A 249 -20.95 9.95 19.21
CA LEU A 249 -22.16 10.19 19.98
C LEU A 249 -22.67 11.62 19.69
N ASN A 250 -23.99 11.75 19.58
CA ASN A 250 -24.65 13.03 19.46
C ASN A 250 -24.81 13.74 20.84
N PRO A 251 -25.29 15.00 20.90
CA PRO A 251 -25.44 15.74 22.16
C PRO A 251 -26.32 15.05 23.21
N GLU A 252 -27.23 14.17 22.80
CA GLU A 252 -28.09 13.38 23.69
C GLU A 252 -27.39 12.10 24.21
N GLY A 253 -26.13 11.86 23.82
CA GLY A 253 -25.35 10.66 24.18
C GLY A 253 -25.74 9.41 23.42
N LYS A 254 -26.47 9.51 22.32
CA LYS A 254 -26.84 8.40 21.44
C LYS A 254 -25.71 8.17 20.43
N VAL A 255 -25.30 6.91 20.26
CA VAL A 255 -24.37 6.52 19.19
C VAL A 255 -25.04 6.70 17.83
N ILE A 256 -24.43 7.50 16.97
CA ILE A 256 -24.88 7.77 15.59
C ILE A 256 -24.01 7.11 14.52
N GLU A 257 -22.76 6.83 14.84
CA GLU A 257 -21.84 6.10 13.98
C GLU A 257 -20.88 5.26 14.83
N GLN A 258 -20.49 4.10 14.35
CA GLN A 258 -19.48 3.27 15.03
C GLN A 258 -18.67 2.48 14.01
N THR A 259 -17.41 2.21 14.36
CA THR A 259 -16.50 1.36 13.61
C THR A 259 -15.62 0.54 14.52
N GLU A 260 -15.05 -0.54 14.01
CA GLU A 260 -14.11 -1.40 14.72
C GLU A 260 -12.83 -1.56 13.92
N GLN A 261 -11.69 -1.51 14.62
CA GLN A 261 -10.38 -1.71 14.03
C GLN A 261 -9.55 -2.67 14.90
N SER A 262 -8.84 -3.60 14.25
CA SER A 262 -7.82 -4.41 14.91
C SER A 262 -6.59 -3.57 15.24
N VAL A 263 -6.03 -3.77 16.44
CA VAL A 263 -4.85 -3.04 16.92
C VAL A 263 -3.80 -4.03 17.38
N GLY A 264 -2.62 -3.99 16.78
CA GLY A 264 -1.45 -4.72 17.23
C GLY A 264 -0.43 -3.78 17.87
N PHE A 265 -0.04 -4.05 19.11
CA PHE A 265 1.02 -3.27 19.78
C PHE A 265 2.38 -3.73 19.27
N ARG A 266 3.02 -2.90 18.47
CA ARG A 266 4.35 -3.15 17.94
C ARG A 266 5.13 -1.87 17.72
N SER A 267 6.46 -2.00 17.68
CA SER A 267 7.36 -0.98 17.15
C SER A 267 8.14 -1.56 15.98
N VAL A 268 8.48 -0.70 15.02
CA VAL A 268 9.42 -0.99 13.93
C VAL A 268 10.50 0.07 13.99
N GLU A 269 11.75 -0.32 13.97
CA GLU A 269 12.87 0.62 13.97
C GLU A 269 14.09 0.03 13.25
N ILE A 270 14.91 0.90 12.68
CA ILE A 270 16.22 0.52 12.16
C ILE A 270 17.28 0.97 13.17
N LYS A 271 18.12 0.04 13.59
CA LYS A 271 19.19 0.31 14.56
C LYS A 271 20.39 -0.57 14.29
N LYS A 272 21.56 0.06 14.19
CA LYS A 272 22.83 -0.62 13.91
C LYS A 272 22.78 -1.49 12.65
N GLY A 273 22.16 -0.98 11.59
CA GLY A 273 22.02 -1.69 10.32
C GLY A 273 21.03 -2.85 10.32
N GLN A 274 20.18 -2.98 11.32
CA GLN A 274 19.19 -4.04 11.43
C GLN A 274 17.79 -3.48 11.55
N LEU A 275 16.81 -4.15 10.94
CA LEU A 275 15.40 -3.91 11.20
C LEU A 275 15.00 -4.67 12.46
N LEU A 276 14.42 -3.95 13.42
CA LEU A 276 13.95 -4.49 14.69
C LEU A 276 12.44 -4.40 14.77
N ILE A 277 11.80 -5.49 15.19
CA ILE A 277 10.40 -5.51 15.62
C ILE A 277 10.37 -5.74 17.13
N ASN A 278 9.77 -4.80 17.86
CA ASN A 278 9.75 -4.82 19.32
C ASN A 278 11.16 -5.00 19.93
N GLY A 279 12.15 -4.36 19.33
CA GLY A 279 13.55 -4.42 19.76
C GLY A 279 14.32 -5.68 19.39
N ASN A 280 13.70 -6.63 18.69
CA ASN A 280 14.34 -7.86 18.26
C ASN A 280 14.67 -7.82 16.76
N PRO A 281 15.88 -8.16 16.34
CA PRO A 281 16.24 -8.25 14.94
C PRO A 281 15.37 -9.27 14.22
N VAL A 282 14.87 -8.92 13.03
CA VAL A 282 14.13 -9.82 12.17
C VAL A 282 14.84 -10.02 10.84
N ARG A 283 14.58 -11.16 10.20
CA ARG A 283 14.94 -11.43 8.81
C ARG A 283 13.71 -11.80 8.03
N PHE A 284 13.57 -11.20 6.84
CA PHE A 284 12.47 -11.50 5.93
C PHE A 284 12.79 -12.76 5.13
N ARG A 285 12.10 -13.84 5.45
CA ARG A 285 11.95 -15.01 4.60
C ARG A 285 10.69 -14.77 3.78
N GLY A 286 10.84 -13.91 2.76
CA GLY A 286 9.71 -13.33 2.07
C GLY A 286 9.46 -13.92 0.69
N VAL A 287 8.27 -13.61 0.18
CA VAL A 287 7.86 -13.84 -1.20
C VAL A 287 7.18 -12.60 -1.77
N ASN A 288 7.34 -12.39 -3.08
CA ASN A 288 6.53 -11.44 -3.84
C ASN A 288 5.20 -12.09 -4.19
N ARG A 289 4.10 -11.33 -4.12
CA ARG A 289 2.78 -11.87 -4.40
C ARG A 289 1.95 -10.92 -5.25
N HIS A 290 1.59 -11.38 -6.45
CA HIS A 290 0.51 -10.78 -7.22
C HIS A 290 -0.87 -11.21 -6.70
N GLU A 291 -1.87 -10.32 -6.80
CA GLU A 291 -3.28 -10.73 -6.72
C GLU A 291 -3.64 -11.48 -8.01
N HIS A 292 -3.55 -12.81 -7.96
CA HIS A 292 -3.78 -13.66 -9.11
C HIS A 292 -4.44 -14.98 -8.74
N ASP A 293 -5.46 -15.31 -9.52
CA ASP A 293 -6.08 -16.63 -9.52
C ASP A 293 -6.24 -17.11 -10.97
N PRO A 294 -5.90 -18.35 -11.31
CA PRO A 294 -5.94 -18.83 -12.69
C PRO A 294 -7.32 -18.90 -13.31
N ARG A 295 -8.40 -18.77 -12.53
CA ARG A 295 -9.81 -18.80 -12.99
C ARG A 295 -10.44 -17.42 -13.01
N THR A 296 -10.11 -16.58 -12.02
CA THR A 296 -10.76 -15.28 -11.81
C THR A 296 -9.84 -14.09 -12.03
N ALA A 297 -8.61 -14.37 -12.46
CA ALA A 297 -7.58 -13.37 -12.73
C ALA A 297 -7.28 -12.49 -11.49
N ARG A 298 -7.52 -11.18 -11.55
CA ARG A 298 -7.28 -10.26 -10.41
C ARG A 298 -8.41 -10.26 -9.36
N VAL A 299 -9.49 -10.99 -9.57
CA VAL A 299 -10.58 -11.06 -8.59
C VAL A 299 -10.25 -12.12 -7.54
N MET A 300 -9.84 -11.67 -6.36
CA MET A 300 -9.40 -12.54 -5.27
C MET A 300 -10.55 -12.94 -4.36
N SER A 301 -10.71 -14.23 -4.11
CA SER A 301 -11.61 -14.71 -3.05
C SER A 301 -10.88 -14.75 -1.70
N GLU A 302 -11.66 -14.70 -0.61
CA GLU A 302 -11.10 -14.84 0.74
C GLU A 302 -10.44 -16.21 0.94
N GLU A 303 -11.05 -17.27 0.41
CA GLU A 303 -10.53 -18.64 0.50
C GLU A 303 -9.15 -18.73 -0.17
N ARG A 304 -8.96 -18.07 -1.32
CA ARG A 304 -7.68 -18.05 -2.00
C ARG A 304 -6.61 -17.31 -1.20
N MET A 305 -6.94 -16.13 -0.68
CA MET A 305 -6.04 -15.36 0.18
C MET A 305 -5.64 -16.13 1.43
N LEU A 306 -6.61 -16.77 2.09
CA LEU A 306 -6.38 -17.61 3.26
C LEU A 306 -5.47 -18.80 2.92
N GLN A 307 -5.72 -19.47 1.78
CA GLN A 307 -4.88 -20.57 1.31
C GLN A 307 -3.43 -20.12 1.09
N ASP A 308 -3.22 -18.98 0.45
CA ASP A 308 -1.88 -18.41 0.22
C ASP A 308 -1.15 -18.22 1.55
N ILE A 309 -1.77 -17.57 2.53
CA ILE A 309 -1.14 -17.30 3.84
C ILE A 309 -0.83 -18.61 4.58
N LEU A 310 -1.75 -19.56 4.61
CA LEU A 310 -1.54 -20.85 5.30
C LEU A 310 -0.37 -21.62 4.67
N LEU A 311 -0.26 -21.65 3.34
CA LEU A 311 0.85 -22.30 2.65
C LEU A 311 2.17 -21.54 2.90
N MET A 312 2.16 -20.20 2.91
CA MET A 312 3.33 -19.40 3.28
C MET A 312 3.81 -19.75 4.69
N LYS A 313 2.91 -19.81 5.67
CA LYS A 313 3.23 -20.19 7.06
C LYS A 313 3.79 -21.61 7.15
N GLN A 314 3.21 -22.58 6.43
CA GLN A 314 3.71 -23.97 6.38
C GLN A 314 5.10 -24.06 5.77
N ALA A 315 5.43 -23.19 4.82
CA ALA A 315 6.76 -23.08 4.20
C ALA A 315 7.74 -22.24 5.03
N ASN A 316 7.39 -21.82 6.24
CA ASN A 316 8.19 -20.96 7.10
C ASN A 316 8.50 -19.57 6.49
N ILE A 317 7.64 -19.09 5.62
CA ILE A 317 7.66 -17.72 5.08
C ILE A 317 7.02 -16.82 6.13
N ASN A 318 7.66 -15.69 6.45
CA ASN A 318 7.20 -14.75 7.46
C ASN A 318 6.90 -13.36 6.92
N ALA A 319 7.16 -13.12 5.63
CA ALA A 319 6.98 -11.81 5.02
C ALA A 319 6.43 -11.92 3.59
N VAL A 320 5.70 -10.90 3.16
CA VAL A 320 5.18 -10.77 1.80
C VAL A 320 5.34 -9.34 1.32
N ARG A 321 5.79 -9.16 0.06
CA ARG A 321 5.72 -7.90 -0.66
C ARG A 321 4.50 -7.92 -1.57
N THR A 322 3.68 -6.89 -1.47
CA THR A 322 2.49 -6.74 -2.33
C THR A 322 2.90 -6.23 -3.70
N SER A 323 3.53 -7.09 -4.46
CA SER A 323 4.08 -6.75 -5.77
C SER A 323 2.97 -6.65 -6.83
N HIS A 324 2.78 -5.54 -7.52
CA HIS A 324 3.45 -4.24 -7.36
C HIS A 324 2.38 -3.16 -7.15
N TYR A 325 1.51 -3.37 -6.19
CA TYR A 325 0.34 -2.51 -5.90
C TYR A 325 -0.33 -2.88 -4.56
N PRO A 326 -1.08 -1.96 -3.96
CA PRO A 326 -1.83 -2.24 -2.75
C PRO A 326 -2.89 -3.32 -3.00
N ASN A 327 -2.91 -4.35 -2.14
CA ASN A 327 -3.87 -5.44 -2.22
C ASN A 327 -5.26 -5.05 -1.68
N VAL A 328 -6.25 -5.93 -1.81
CA VAL A 328 -7.57 -5.73 -1.18
C VAL A 328 -7.42 -5.68 0.34
N SER A 329 -8.19 -4.83 1.02
CA SER A 329 -8.10 -4.62 2.49
C SER A 329 -8.17 -5.92 3.29
N ARG A 330 -8.96 -6.90 2.83
CA ARG A 330 -9.09 -8.20 3.47
C ARG A 330 -7.77 -8.99 3.55
N TRP A 331 -6.86 -8.78 2.60
CA TRP A 331 -5.52 -9.37 2.64
C TRP A 331 -4.74 -8.94 3.88
N TYR A 332 -4.74 -7.65 4.18
CA TYR A 332 -4.02 -7.12 5.35
C TYR A 332 -4.66 -7.57 6.67
N GLU A 333 -5.99 -7.63 6.74
CA GLU A 333 -6.69 -8.18 7.92
C GLU A 333 -6.32 -9.64 8.18
N LEU A 334 -6.16 -10.43 7.14
CA LEU A 334 -5.69 -11.82 7.24
C LEU A 334 -4.20 -11.88 7.65
N CYS A 335 -3.35 -11.02 7.10
CA CYS A 335 -1.95 -10.90 7.51
C CYS A 335 -1.82 -10.47 8.97
N ASP A 336 -2.67 -9.53 9.44
CA ASP A 336 -2.72 -9.11 10.84
C ASP A 336 -3.06 -10.28 11.77
N SER A 337 -4.06 -11.08 11.41
CA SER A 337 -4.60 -12.13 12.26
C SER A 337 -3.78 -13.43 12.23
N LEU A 338 -3.18 -13.76 11.11
CA LEU A 338 -2.41 -14.99 10.91
C LEU A 338 -0.89 -14.81 11.07
N GLY A 339 -0.43 -13.56 11.06
CA GLY A 339 0.96 -13.21 11.32
C GLY A 339 1.86 -13.32 10.09
N LEU A 340 1.81 -12.32 9.21
CA LEU A 340 2.83 -12.07 8.18
C LEU A 340 3.29 -10.61 8.28
N TYR A 341 4.57 -10.36 8.12
CA TYR A 341 5.07 -9.01 7.86
C TYR A 341 4.75 -8.62 6.42
N VAL A 342 4.28 -7.41 6.23
CA VAL A 342 3.94 -6.89 4.90
C VAL A 342 4.84 -5.72 4.55
N MET A 343 5.42 -5.78 3.37
CA MET A 343 5.96 -4.62 2.66
C MET A 343 4.90 -4.21 1.64
N ASP A 344 4.21 -3.12 1.94
CA ASP A 344 3.09 -2.61 1.13
C ASP A 344 3.60 -1.66 0.07
N GLU A 345 3.22 -1.89 -1.19
CA GLU A 345 3.81 -1.21 -2.33
C GLU A 345 2.80 -0.36 -3.10
N ALA A 346 3.19 0.86 -3.43
CA ALA A 346 2.41 1.78 -4.22
C ALA A 346 2.30 1.31 -5.68
N ASP A 347 1.14 1.53 -6.30
CA ASP A 347 0.84 1.18 -7.71
C ASP A 347 1.59 2.10 -8.69
N ILE A 348 2.91 2.00 -8.67
CA ILE A 348 3.82 2.81 -9.50
C ILE A 348 4.84 1.87 -10.15
N GLU A 349 4.66 1.67 -11.46
CA GLU A 349 5.64 0.99 -12.29
C GLU A 349 5.63 1.57 -13.71
N GLU A 350 6.78 2.08 -14.17
CA GLU A 350 6.96 2.59 -15.53
C GLU A 350 8.05 1.82 -16.29
N HIS A 351 8.07 0.50 -16.14
CA HIS A 351 9.14 -0.38 -16.64
C HIS A 351 9.51 -0.11 -18.11
N GLY A 352 8.52 0.01 -18.99
CA GLY A 352 8.75 0.29 -20.42
C GLY A 352 9.26 1.69 -20.75
N LEU A 353 9.21 2.64 -19.81
CA LEU A 353 9.76 4.01 -19.95
C LEU A 353 11.08 4.21 -19.20
N ARG A 354 11.52 3.22 -18.43
CA ARG A 354 12.83 3.18 -17.76
C ARG A 354 13.13 4.41 -16.90
N GLY A 355 12.15 4.89 -16.15
CA GLY A 355 12.31 5.98 -15.21
C GLY A 355 12.20 7.39 -15.80
N THR A 356 11.72 7.54 -17.02
CA THR A 356 11.53 8.85 -17.63
C THR A 356 10.54 9.72 -16.84
N LEU A 357 9.43 9.13 -16.37
CA LEU A 357 8.37 9.86 -15.66
C LEU A 357 8.77 10.17 -14.21
N ALA A 358 9.64 9.38 -13.60
CA ALA A 358 10.18 9.65 -12.27
C ALA A 358 10.83 11.02 -12.15
N SER A 359 11.35 11.56 -13.25
CA SER A 359 12.00 12.87 -13.35
C SER A 359 11.16 13.92 -14.08
N THR A 360 9.96 13.59 -14.53
CA THR A 360 9.09 14.51 -15.29
C THR A 360 8.12 15.23 -14.35
N PRO A 361 8.20 16.58 -14.22
CA PRO A 361 7.37 17.32 -13.25
C PRO A 361 5.87 17.18 -13.46
N ASP A 362 5.40 17.05 -14.69
CA ASP A 362 3.96 16.94 -15.01
C ASP A 362 3.32 15.66 -14.41
N TRP A 363 4.14 14.66 -14.08
CA TRP A 363 3.71 13.41 -13.48
C TRP A 363 3.73 13.39 -11.95
N HIS A 364 4.25 14.46 -11.33
CA HIS A 364 4.40 14.53 -9.87
C HIS A 364 3.10 14.22 -9.11
N ALA A 365 1.99 14.82 -9.54
CA ALA A 365 0.69 14.61 -8.89
C ALA A 365 0.23 13.14 -8.96
N ALA A 366 0.47 12.46 -10.08
CA ALA A 366 0.09 11.06 -10.28
C ALA A 366 0.92 10.10 -9.41
N PHE A 367 2.23 10.36 -9.25
CA PHE A 367 3.09 9.63 -8.32
C PHE A 367 2.64 9.82 -6.87
N MET A 368 2.44 11.06 -6.45
CA MET A 368 2.00 11.38 -5.09
C MET A 368 0.63 10.78 -4.77
N ASP A 369 -0.34 10.87 -5.68
CA ASP A 369 -1.71 10.36 -5.47
C ASP A 369 -1.69 8.87 -5.11
N ARG A 370 -0.94 8.05 -5.82
CA ARG A 370 -0.85 6.61 -5.57
C ARG A 370 -0.27 6.28 -4.20
N ALA A 371 0.87 6.87 -3.86
CA ALA A 371 1.51 6.63 -2.57
C ALA A 371 0.68 7.15 -1.39
N VAL A 372 0.07 8.33 -1.53
CA VAL A 372 -0.80 8.92 -0.50
C VAL A 372 -2.02 8.05 -0.26
N ARG A 373 -2.71 7.63 -1.33
CA ARG A 373 -3.93 6.79 -1.22
C ARG A 373 -3.62 5.43 -0.60
N MET A 374 -2.51 4.79 -0.95
CA MET A 374 -2.03 3.57 -0.31
C MET A 374 -1.85 3.78 1.19
N ALA A 375 -0.98 4.71 1.58
CA ALA A 375 -0.62 4.89 2.99
C ALA A 375 -1.81 5.37 3.84
N GLU A 376 -2.65 6.27 3.33
CA GLU A 376 -3.86 6.74 4.02
C GLU A 376 -4.89 5.62 4.23
N ARG A 377 -5.04 4.70 3.28
CA ARG A 377 -5.92 3.55 3.41
C ARG A 377 -5.39 2.53 4.41
N ASP A 378 -4.07 2.24 4.35
CA ASP A 378 -3.49 1.03 4.94
C ASP A 378 -2.75 1.30 6.27
N LYS A 379 -2.65 2.55 6.70
CA LYS A 379 -1.92 3.00 7.90
C LYS A 379 -2.22 2.25 9.20
N ASN A 380 -3.42 1.69 9.35
CA ASN A 380 -3.87 1.06 10.59
C ASN A 380 -3.58 -0.44 10.69
N TYR A 381 -3.02 -1.07 9.65
CA TYR A 381 -2.69 -2.50 9.68
C TYR A 381 -1.34 -2.75 10.38
N PRO A 382 -1.31 -3.48 11.52
CA PRO A 382 -0.05 -3.78 12.23
C PRO A 382 0.90 -4.69 11.42
N SER A 383 0.40 -5.51 10.51
CA SER A 383 1.21 -6.37 9.64
C SER A 383 2.11 -5.58 8.69
N ILE A 384 1.70 -4.39 8.27
CA ILE A 384 2.53 -3.53 7.43
C ILE A 384 3.66 -2.96 8.27
N VAL A 385 4.89 -3.35 7.93
CA VAL A 385 6.11 -2.95 8.65
C VAL A 385 7.05 -2.11 7.80
N MET A 386 6.74 -1.93 6.52
CA MET A 386 7.54 -1.16 5.58
C MET A 386 6.65 -0.62 4.46
N TRP A 387 6.87 0.63 4.06
CA TRP A 387 6.27 1.23 2.86
C TRP A 387 7.22 1.11 1.69
N SER A 388 6.73 0.63 0.54
CA SER A 388 7.46 0.59 -0.71
C SER A 388 6.88 1.59 -1.71
N MET A 389 7.74 2.40 -2.31
CA MET A 389 7.30 3.52 -3.15
C MET A 389 6.90 3.11 -4.56
N GLY A 390 7.20 1.88 -4.98
CA GLY A 390 6.91 1.36 -6.32
C GLY A 390 7.91 0.33 -6.78
N ASN A 391 7.90 0.03 -8.08
CA ASN A 391 8.72 -0.98 -8.73
C ASN A 391 9.33 -0.46 -10.04
N GLU A 392 10.55 -0.87 -10.38
CA GLU A 392 11.29 -0.76 -11.66
C GLU A 392 11.00 0.51 -12.49
N SER A 393 11.00 1.67 -11.84
CA SER A 393 10.64 2.96 -12.44
C SER A 393 11.78 3.97 -12.44
N GLY A 394 13.03 3.50 -12.37
CA GLY A 394 14.19 4.37 -12.22
C GLY A 394 14.15 5.14 -10.90
N TYR A 395 14.85 6.25 -10.82
CA TYR A 395 14.84 7.11 -9.65
C TYR A 395 14.87 8.59 -10.07
N GLY A 396 14.08 9.43 -9.37
CA GLY A 396 14.01 10.85 -9.65
C GLY A 396 13.27 11.65 -8.58
N PRO A 397 13.09 12.96 -8.81
CA PRO A 397 12.46 13.88 -7.85
C PRO A 397 11.06 13.45 -7.39
N ASN A 398 10.29 12.75 -8.24
CA ASN A 398 8.95 12.29 -7.87
C ASN A 398 9.01 11.24 -6.74
N PHE A 399 9.95 10.31 -6.77
CA PHE A 399 10.18 9.36 -5.67
C PHE A 399 10.74 10.04 -4.42
N ALA A 400 11.64 11.01 -4.57
CA ALA A 400 12.14 11.77 -3.44
C ALA A 400 11.01 12.52 -2.69
N ALA A 401 10.02 13.03 -3.43
CA ALA A 401 8.85 13.68 -2.84
C ALA A 401 7.94 12.69 -2.11
N ILE A 402 7.69 11.51 -2.68
CA ILE A 402 6.95 10.44 -2.00
C ILE A 402 7.64 10.07 -0.69
N SER A 403 8.94 9.83 -0.72
CA SER A 403 9.73 9.51 0.47
C SER A 403 9.59 10.58 1.56
N ALA A 404 9.77 11.85 1.20
CA ALA A 404 9.63 12.94 2.15
C ALA A 404 8.24 13.00 2.79
N TRP A 405 7.20 12.74 1.99
CA TRP A 405 5.83 12.70 2.48
C TRP A 405 5.57 11.50 3.40
N LEU A 406 6.04 10.30 3.03
CA LEU A 406 5.86 9.08 3.84
C LEU A 406 6.54 9.21 5.20
N HIS A 407 7.76 9.75 5.26
CA HIS A 407 8.47 9.98 6.53
C HIS A 407 7.76 10.99 7.44
N ASP A 408 7.11 12.02 6.87
CA ASP A 408 6.31 12.97 7.66
C ASP A 408 4.98 12.37 8.11
N PHE A 409 4.32 11.64 7.20
CA PHE A 409 3.01 11.03 7.45
C PHE A 409 3.08 9.88 8.46
N ASP A 410 4.03 8.96 8.29
CA ASP A 410 4.19 7.79 9.15
C ASP A 410 5.65 7.50 9.50
N PRO A 411 6.21 8.20 10.49
CA PRO A 411 7.59 7.99 10.93
C PRO A 411 7.79 6.64 11.67
N THR A 412 6.78 5.79 11.75
CA THR A 412 6.82 4.50 12.47
C THR A 412 7.19 3.33 11.58
N ARG A 413 7.28 3.54 10.27
CA ARG A 413 7.64 2.52 9.28
C ARG A 413 8.74 3.03 8.36
N PRO A 414 9.77 2.23 8.08
CA PRO A 414 10.79 2.58 7.10
C PRO A 414 10.23 2.60 5.68
N VAL A 415 10.91 3.36 4.83
CA VAL A 415 10.60 3.54 3.41
C VAL A 415 11.58 2.74 2.56
N HIS A 416 11.07 1.98 1.63
CA HIS A 416 11.79 1.15 0.67
C HIS A 416 11.53 1.62 -0.77
N TYR A 417 12.53 1.50 -1.61
CA TYR A 417 12.42 1.50 -3.06
C TYR A 417 13.72 0.97 -3.67
N GLU A 418 13.64 -0.04 -4.51
CA GLU A 418 14.83 -0.67 -5.10
C GLU A 418 15.53 0.22 -6.13
N GLY A 419 14.77 1.04 -6.86
CA GLY A 419 15.30 1.97 -7.87
C GLY A 419 16.10 3.15 -7.30
N ALA A 420 16.06 3.39 -5.98
CA ALA A 420 16.86 4.41 -5.32
C ALA A 420 18.31 3.96 -5.19
N GLN A 421 19.05 4.02 -6.28
CA GLN A 421 20.42 3.55 -6.36
C GLN A 421 21.32 4.61 -6.98
N GLU A 422 22.54 4.71 -6.46
CA GLU A 422 23.60 5.49 -7.07
C GLU A 422 24.54 4.61 -7.88
N VAL A 423 25.27 5.23 -8.76
CA VAL A 423 26.25 4.59 -9.62
C VAL A 423 27.68 4.71 -9.04
N ASP A 424 28.55 3.78 -9.39
CA ASP A 424 30.00 3.87 -9.20
C ASP A 424 30.48 3.99 -7.75
N GLY A 425 29.84 3.26 -6.81
CA GLY A 425 30.35 3.12 -5.44
C GLY A 425 29.95 4.25 -4.49
N GLU A 426 29.17 5.22 -4.94
CA GLU A 426 28.53 6.20 -4.07
C GLU A 426 27.42 5.56 -3.23
N PRO A 427 27.12 6.09 -2.04
CA PRO A 427 25.99 5.61 -1.25
C PRO A 427 24.65 5.84 -1.95
N ASP A 428 23.74 4.88 -1.87
CA ASP A 428 22.37 5.07 -2.33
C ASP A 428 21.71 6.31 -1.68
N PRO A 429 20.75 6.95 -2.38
CA PRO A 429 20.04 8.12 -1.85
C PRO A 429 19.47 7.88 -0.45
N LYS A 430 19.56 8.87 0.43
CA LYS A 430 19.02 8.82 1.80
C LYS A 430 17.48 8.96 1.85
N THR A 431 16.83 8.91 0.72
CA THR A 431 15.37 8.85 0.58
C THR A 431 14.79 7.47 0.90
N VAL A 432 15.63 6.45 1.02
CA VAL A 432 15.23 5.10 1.45
C VAL A 432 15.98 4.71 2.72
N ASP A 433 15.30 3.96 3.58
CA ASP A 433 15.85 3.51 4.86
C ASP A 433 16.51 2.14 4.77
N VAL A 434 16.31 1.44 3.66
CA VAL A 434 16.86 0.10 3.40
C VAL A 434 17.48 0.09 2.02
N ILE A 435 18.69 -0.44 1.92
CA ILE A 435 19.34 -0.68 0.63
C ILE A 435 18.73 -1.94 0.03
N SER A 436 18.24 -1.84 -1.18
CA SER A 436 17.62 -2.96 -1.88
C SER A 436 18.21 -3.17 -3.26
N ARG A 437 18.25 -4.42 -3.68
CA ARG A 437 18.66 -4.83 -5.02
C ARG A 437 17.78 -5.97 -5.51
N PHE A 438 17.71 -6.11 -6.82
CA PHE A 438 17.09 -7.26 -7.49
C PHE A 438 18.16 -8.20 -8.01
N TYR A 439 17.92 -9.49 -7.91
CA TYR A 439 18.69 -10.57 -8.57
C TYR A 439 20.20 -10.44 -8.44
N THR A 440 20.68 -10.03 -7.27
CA THR A 440 22.10 -9.90 -6.98
C THR A 440 22.82 -11.24 -7.08
N ARG A 441 24.12 -11.20 -7.29
CA ARG A 441 24.96 -12.40 -7.34
C ARG A 441 25.30 -12.89 -5.95
N VAL A 442 25.46 -14.20 -5.83
CA VAL A 442 25.88 -14.86 -4.60
C VAL A 442 27.39 -15.02 -4.56
N LYS A 443 28.01 -15.50 -5.64
CA LYS A 443 29.46 -15.73 -5.75
C LYS A 443 29.97 -15.41 -7.15
N GLN A 444 31.17 -14.86 -7.23
CA GLN A 444 31.81 -14.56 -8.53
C GLN A 444 31.98 -15.79 -9.42
N GLU A 445 32.25 -16.95 -8.82
CA GLU A 445 32.44 -18.21 -9.56
C GLU A 445 31.20 -18.67 -10.33
N TYR A 446 30.03 -18.12 -10.07
CA TYR A 446 28.80 -18.38 -10.82
C TYR A 446 28.58 -17.41 -11.99
N LEU A 447 29.54 -16.54 -12.25
CA LEU A 447 29.59 -15.77 -13.49
C LEU A 447 29.78 -16.73 -14.67
N ASN A 448 29.31 -16.36 -15.87
CA ASN A 448 29.53 -17.16 -17.07
C ASN A 448 31.03 -17.45 -17.25
N PRO A 449 31.48 -18.72 -17.17
CA PRO A 449 32.89 -19.02 -17.27
C PRO A 449 33.44 -18.53 -18.62
N GLY A 450 34.49 -17.70 -18.56
CA GLY A 450 35.17 -17.20 -19.76
C GLY A 450 34.68 -15.85 -20.29
N ILE A 451 33.67 -15.21 -19.65
CA ILE A 451 33.30 -13.85 -19.95
C ILE A 451 33.80 -12.95 -18.81
N ALA A 452 34.55 -11.91 -19.13
CA ALA A 452 35.05 -10.97 -18.14
C ALA A 452 33.88 -10.22 -17.48
N GLU A 453 34.04 -9.89 -16.22
CA GLU A 453 33.07 -9.10 -15.49
C GLU A 453 32.80 -7.77 -16.21
N GLY A 454 31.51 -7.45 -16.44
CA GLY A 454 31.10 -6.27 -17.20
C GLY A 454 30.96 -6.44 -18.72
N GLU A 455 31.38 -7.57 -19.29
CA GLU A 455 31.27 -7.81 -20.73
C GLU A 455 30.00 -8.57 -21.16
N ASP A 456 29.24 -9.14 -20.22
CA ASP A 456 28.00 -9.86 -20.51
C ASP A 456 26.84 -8.88 -20.75
N LYS A 457 26.62 -8.53 -22.00
CA LYS A 457 25.62 -7.56 -22.44
C LYS A 457 24.17 -8.09 -22.37
N GLU A 458 23.97 -9.40 -22.33
CA GLU A 458 22.62 -10.00 -22.31
C GLU A 458 21.92 -9.89 -20.94
N ARG A 459 22.67 -9.60 -19.90
CA ARG A 459 22.17 -9.51 -18.52
C ARG A 459 22.22 -8.09 -17.95
N ALA A 460 22.51 -7.09 -18.77
CA ALA A 460 22.80 -5.71 -18.30
C ALA A 460 21.62 -5.00 -17.64
N GLU A 461 20.39 -5.47 -17.78
CA GLU A 461 19.23 -4.75 -17.27
C GLU A 461 18.86 -5.12 -15.83
N ASN A 462 19.06 -6.38 -15.40
CA ASN A 462 18.62 -6.85 -14.07
C ASN A 462 19.69 -7.56 -13.26
N ALA A 463 20.79 -7.98 -13.85
CA ALA A 463 21.90 -8.61 -13.12
C ALA A 463 22.92 -7.56 -12.74
N ARG A 464 22.71 -6.85 -11.65
CA ARG A 464 23.73 -5.97 -11.12
C ARG A 464 24.93 -6.78 -10.66
N TRP A 465 26.11 -6.29 -11.02
CA TRP A 465 27.39 -6.94 -10.75
C TRP A 465 27.75 -7.02 -9.27
N GLU A 466 27.01 -6.28 -8.43
CA GLU A 466 27.22 -6.22 -6.99
C GLU A 466 26.69 -7.47 -6.28
N ARG A 467 27.48 -8.01 -5.39
CA ARG A 467 27.01 -9.01 -4.42
C ARG A 467 26.32 -8.30 -3.25
N LEU A 468 25.24 -8.88 -2.78
CA LEU A 468 24.51 -8.35 -1.65
C LEU A 468 25.39 -8.25 -0.38
N LEU A 469 26.26 -9.25 -0.16
CA LEU A 469 27.21 -9.26 0.95
C LEU A 469 28.22 -8.11 0.85
N GLU A 470 28.73 -7.80 -0.33
CA GLU A 470 29.68 -6.68 -0.53
C GLU A 470 29.04 -5.34 -0.20
N ILE A 471 27.75 -5.15 -0.53
CA ILE A 471 26.98 -3.97 -0.13
C ILE A 471 26.83 -3.91 1.39
N ALA A 472 26.53 -5.04 2.03
CA ALA A 472 26.39 -5.13 3.47
C ALA A 472 27.72 -4.89 4.25
N GLU A 473 28.85 -5.12 3.60
CA GLU A 473 30.20 -4.89 4.18
C GLU A 473 30.70 -3.45 3.99
N ARG A 474 30.01 -2.61 3.19
CA ARG A 474 30.39 -1.20 3.01
C ARG A 474 30.35 -0.45 4.34
N THR A 475 31.37 0.38 4.57
CA THR A 475 31.51 1.16 5.81
C THR A 475 30.97 2.57 5.72
N ASN A 476 30.67 3.05 4.51
CA ASN A 476 30.13 4.37 4.24
C ASN A 476 28.59 4.45 4.33
N ASP A 477 27.94 3.32 4.53
CA ASP A 477 26.48 3.20 4.71
C ASP A 477 26.18 2.14 5.77
N ASP A 478 25.30 2.45 6.71
CA ASP A 478 24.95 1.59 7.85
C ASP A 478 23.49 1.09 7.80
N ARG A 479 22.77 1.32 6.69
CA ARG A 479 21.40 0.84 6.52
C ARG A 479 21.35 -0.68 6.39
N PRO A 480 20.19 -1.32 6.73
CA PRO A 480 19.94 -2.72 6.39
C PRO A 480 20.01 -2.94 4.87
N VAL A 481 20.38 -4.14 4.48
CA VAL A 481 20.52 -4.54 3.07
C VAL A 481 19.62 -5.73 2.78
N MET A 482 18.85 -5.70 1.71
CA MET A 482 18.01 -6.82 1.30
C MET A 482 17.96 -6.99 -0.22
N THR A 483 17.42 -8.14 -0.65
CA THR A 483 17.02 -8.36 -2.02
C THR A 483 15.50 -8.45 -2.10
N SER A 484 14.85 -7.45 -2.68
CA SER A 484 13.39 -7.44 -2.78
C SER A 484 12.86 -8.30 -3.93
N GLU A 485 13.76 -8.76 -4.82
CA GLU A 485 13.49 -9.87 -5.73
C GLU A 485 14.75 -10.72 -5.91
N TYR A 486 14.59 -12.04 -5.77
CA TYR A 486 15.64 -13.01 -6.03
C TYR A 486 15.06 -14.39 -6.32
N ALA A 487 15.93 -15.32 -6.74
CA ALA A 487 15.58 -16.72 -6.98
C ALA A 487 14.34 -16.86 -7.88
N HIS A 488 14.34 -16.12 -9.01
CA HIS A 488 13.23 -16.06 -9.96
C HIS A 488 12.65 -17.44 -10.27
N SER A 489 11.46 -17.75 -9.78
CA SER A 489 10.90 -19.10 -9.72
C SER A 489 9.91 -19.41 -10.84
N MET A 490 10.05 -18.76 -11.98
CA MET A 490 9.30 -19.07 -13.19
C MET A 490 10.06 -20.05 -14.07
N GLY A 491 9.40 -21.11 -14.50
CA GLY A 491 10.04 -22.15 -15.31
C GLY A 491 11.07 -22.99 -14.54
N ASN A 492 12.23 -23.23 -15.11
CA ASN A 492 13.32 -23.99 -14.49
C ASN A 492 14.22 -23.07 -13.65
N ALA A 493 13.86 -22.83 -12.42
CA ALA A 493 14.43 -21.79 -11.58
C ALA A 493 14.81 -22.27 -10.17
N LEU A 494 15.02 -21.33 -9.23
CA LEU A 494 15.45 -21.52 -7.84
C LEU A 494 16.88 -22.04 -7.67
N GLY A 495 17.79 -21.71 -8.58
CA GLY A 495 19.22 -21.95 -8.38
C GLY A 495 19.80 -21.09 -7.26
N ASN A 496 20.82 -21.64 -6.57
CA ASN A 496 21.61 -20.95 -5.55
C ASN A 496 20.83 -20.43 -4.31
N PHE A 497 19.65 -20.99 -4.04
CA PHE A 497 18.81 -20.55 -2.92
C PHE A 497 19.52 -20.70 -1.56
N LYS A 498 20.21 -21.83 -1.37
CA LYS A 498 20.97 -22.08 -0.15
C LYS A 498 22.12 -21.08 0.01
N GLU A 499 22.83 -20.80 -1.06
CA GLU A 499 23.97 -19.90 -1.08
C GLU A 499 23.55 -18.45 -0.74
N TYR A 500 22.40 -17.98 -1.22
CA TYR A 500 21.83 -16.70 -0.79
C TYR A 500 21.65 -16.66 0.72
N TRP A 501 21.10 -17.72 1.32
CA TRP A 501 20.83 -17.76 2.75
C TRP A 501 22.09 -17.97 3.59
N ASP A 502 23.09 -18.66 3.09
CA ASP A 502 24.40 -18.74 3.74
C ASP A 502 25.03 -17.32 3.87
N GLU A 503 24.96 -16.48 2.82
CA GLU A 503 25.41 -15.10 2.88
C GLU A 503 24.51 -14.23 3.76
N ILE A 504 23.20 -14.33 3.66
CA ILE A 504 22.25 -13.57 4.49
C ILE A 504 22.49 -13.83 5.97
N TYR A 505 22.77 -15.05 6.38
CA TYR A 505 23.07 -15.37 7.78
C TYR A 505 24.46 -14.91 8.22
N SER A 506 25.38 -14.71 7.31
CA SER A 506 26.78 -14.34 7.64
C SER A 506 26.93 -12.88 8.10
N ASN A 507 26.02 -11.97 7.69
CA ASN A 507 26.10 -10.55 8.04
C ASN A 507 24.81 -10.06 8.69
N PRO A 508 24.89 -9.40 9.88
CA PRO A 508 23.70 -8.93 10.61
C PRO A 508 22.92 -7.82 9.89
N ARG A 509 23.55 -7.07 8.96
CA ARG A 509 22.88 -6.04 8.16
C ARG A 509 21.99 -6.63 7.06
N MET A 510 22.19 -7.90 6.72
CA MET A 510 21.38 -8.55 5.69
C MET A 510 20.01 -8.93 6.24
N LEU A 511 18.99 -8.19 5.80
CA LEU A 511 17.61 -8.31 6.25
C LEU A 511 16.90 -9.56 5.68
N GLY A 512 17.40 -10.12 4.59
CA GLY A 512 16.78 -11.23 3.87
C GLY A 512 16.30 -10.83 2.49
N GLY A 513 15.14 -11.32 2.07
CA GLY A 513 14.62 -11.00 0.75
C GLY A 513 13.27 -11.63 0.43
N PHE A 514 12.78 -11.35 -0.78
CA PHE A 514 11.49 -11.80 -1.28
C PHE A 514 11.68 -12.58 -2.58
N ILE A 515 11.35 -13.87 -2.56
CA ILE A 515 11.43 -14.73 -3.76
C ILE A 515 10.49 -14.18 -4.83
N TRP A 516 10.93 -14.09 -6.06
CA TRP A 516 10.07 -13.86 -7.21
C TRP A 516 9.65 -15.19 -7.83
N ASP A 517 8.39 -15.61 -7.80
CA ASP A 517 7.29 -15.08 -7.04
C ASP A 517 6.49 -16.23 -6.40
N TRP A 518 5.37 -15.91 -5.72
CA TRP A 518 4.62 -16.87 -4.93
C TRP A 518 3.94 -17.96 -5.76
N VAL A 519 3.31 -17.60 -6.87
CA VAL A 519 2.59 -18.54 -7.74
C VAL A 519 2.75 -18.17 -9.21
N ASP A 520 2.74 -19.20 -10.08
CA ASP A 520 2.70 -19.00 -11.53
C ASP A 520 1.48 -18.19 -11.95
N GLN A 521 1.67 -17.27 -12.88
CA GLN A 521 0.64 -16.33 -13.33
C GLN A 521 -0.17 -16.86 -14.52
N GLY A 522 -0.34 -18.17 -14.61
CA GLY A 522 -1.12 -18.83 -15.66
C GLY A 522 -2.62 -18.55 -15.53
N ILE A 523 -3.31 -18.52 -16.66
CA ILE A 523 -4.77 -18.37 -16.75
C ILE A 523 -5.32 -19.59 -17.48
N TYR A 524 -6.37 -20.21 -16.95
CA TYR A 524 -7.10 -21.27 -17.67
C TYR A 524 -7.74 -20.72 -18.94
N LYS A 525 -7.59 -21.46 -20.02
CA LYS A 525 -8.28 -21.18 -21.29
C LYS A 525 -9.69 -21.70 -21.27
#